data_49c249321bacf5954581e4d3ee93eb32
#
_entry.id   49c249321bacf5954581e4d3ee93eb32
#
_cell.length_a   1.000
_cell.length_b   1.000
_cell.length_c   1.000
_cell.angle_alpha   90.00
_cell.angle_beta   90.00
_cell.angle_gamma   90.00
#
_symmetry.space_group_name_H-M   'P 1'
#
loop_
_entity.id
_entity.type
_entity.pdbx_description
1 polymer ?
#
loop_
_entity_poly.entity_id
_entity_poly.type
_entity_poly.pdbx_seq_one_letter_code
_entity_poly.pdbx_strand_id
1 'polypeptide(L)'
;MLTCPRCGQENPDGARFCNACAAPLAVDQETRLDERKVVTVLFADLVGFTSRAERMDPEEVRSLLRPYHARLRDELERFGGTVEKFIGDAVMAVFGAPVAHEDDAERAVRAALAIRNWILDEQVELQLRIGVNTGQALVSLGARPEEGEGMVAGDVVNTAARLQTNAPVNGILVGETTWRATRDAIDYRPTDPVQAKGKSEPVEAWEAIEARARRRRYLDARANTARRPPAGARLAPRCVRAGAGRTLGPARHPRR
;
A
#
# COMPACT_ATOMS: atom_id res chain seq x y z
N MET A 1 -9.78 40.22 -12.37
CA MET A 1 -8.53 40.88 -12.80
C MET A 1 -7.33 40.25 -12.09
N LEU A 2 -6.27 39.93 -12.83
CA LEU A 2 -5.05 39.30 -12.32
C LEU A 2 -3.98 40.38 -12.07
N THR A 3 -3.50 40.50 -10.82
CA THR A 3 -2.41 41.42 -10.49
C THR A 3 -1.06 40.75 -10.71
N CYS A 4 -0.19 41.38 -11.49
CA CYS A 4 1.13 40.83 -11.77
C CYS A 4 2.00 40.79 -10.50
N PRO A 5 2.54 39.61 -10.08
CA PRO A 5 3.35 39.52 -8.88
C PRO A 5 4.72 40.20 -9.03
N ARG A 6 5.15 40.48 -10.27
CA ARG A 6 6.46 41.11 -10.54
C ARG A 6 6.41 42.65 -10.56
N CYS A 7 5.35 43.25 -11.08
CA CYS A 7 5.29 44.71 -11.27
C CYS A 7 4.02 45.37 -10.73
N GLY A 8 3.07 44.62 -10.16
CA GLY A 8 1.84 45.13 -9.60
C GLY A 8 0.76 45.57 -10.64
N GLN A 9 1.02 45.42 -11.95
CA GLN A 9 0.05 45.78 -13.00
C GLN A 9 -1.17 44.87 -12.98
N GLU A 10 -2.35 45.46 -13.04
CA GLU A 10 -3.61 44.73 -13.26
C GLU A 10 -3.73 44.29 -14.71
N ASN A 11 -4.14 43.05 -14.94
CA ASN A 11 -4.32 42.43 -16.24
C ASN A 11 -5.69 41.77 -16.34
N PRO A 12 -6.24 41.61 -17.56
CA PRO A 12 -7.51 40.91 -17.77
C PRO A 12 -7.46 39.47 -17.26
N ASP A 13 -8.63 38.96 -16.82
CA ASP A 13 -8.75 37.53 -16.49
C ASP A 13 -8.41 36.69 -17.70
N GLY A 14 -7.55 35.68 -17.48
CA GLY A 14 -7.07 34.82 -18.56
C GLY A 14 -5.83 35.34 -19.31
N ALA A 15 -5.27 36.50 -18.95
CA ALA A 15 -4.00 36.96 -19.51
C ALA A 15 -2.85 35.99 -19.12
N ARG A 16 -2.14 35.45 -20.13
CA ARG A 16 -1.01 34.54 -19.91
C ARG A 16 0.30 35.24 -19.56
N PHE A 17 0.40 36.55 -19.94
CA PHE A 17 1.57 37.37 -19.68
C PHE A 17 1.12 38.77 -19.26
N CYS A 18 1.93 39.41 -18.42
CA CYS A 18 1.69 40.78 -18.00
C CYS A 18 1.89 41.76 -19.16
N ASN A 19 0.88 42.63 -19.40
CA ASN A 19 0.94 43.62 -20.47
C ASN A 19 2.03 44.68 -20.26
N ALA A 20 2.51 44.89 -19.00
CA ALA A 20 3.50 45.89 -18.69
C ALA A 20 4.95 45.33 -18.67
N CYS A 21 5.19 44.12 -18.10
CA CYS A 21 6.55 43.62 -17.91
C CYS A 21 6.79 42.24 -18.55
N ALA A 22 5.81 41.73 -19.32
CA ALA A 22 5.85 40.41 -19.98
C ALA A 22 6.12 39.23 -19.03
N ALA A 23 6.02 39.42 -17.70
CA ALA A 23 6.11 38.30 -16.77
C ALA A 23 4.92 37.36 -17.00
N PRO A 24 5.14 36.02 -16.92
CA PRO A 24 4.03 35.10 -17.01
C PRO A 24 3.06 35.32 -15.84
N LEU A 25 1.77 35.47 -16.17
CA LEU A 25 0.66 35.65 -15.22
C LEU A 25 -0.12 34.37 -15.02
N ALA A 26 0.14 33.37 -15.87
CA ALA A 26 -0.41 32.04 -15.63
C ALA A 26 0.17 31.57 -14.30
N VAL A 27 -0.66 31.57 -13.27
CA VAL A 27 -0.56 30.52 -12.26
C VAL A 27 -0.53 29.24 -13.10
N ASP A 28 0.54 28.45 -12.97
CA ASP A 28 0.52 27.10 -13.46
C ASP A 28 -0.81 26.49 -13.02
N GLN A 29 -1.79 26.44 -13.90
CA GLN A 29 -2.65 25.29 -13.91
C GLN A 29 -1.65 24.18 -14.18
N GLU A 30 -1.09 23.62 -13.10
CA GLU A 30 -0.47 22.31 -13.14
C GLU A 30 -1.41 21.51 -14.02
N THR A 31 -0.97 21.24 -15.23
CA THR A 31 -1.70 20.39 -16.15
C THR A 31 -1.83 19.12 -15.37
N ARG A 32 -2.98 18.88 -14.73
CA ARG A 32 -3.26 17.63 -14.03
C ARG A 32 -3.10 16.59 -15.12
N LEU A 33 -1.93 15.95 -15.13
CA LEU A 33 -1.64 14.89 -16.06
C LEU A 33 -2.42 13.68 -15.56
N ASP A 34 -3.64 13.57 -16.10
CA ASP A 34 -4.45 12.40 -15.87
C ASP A 34 -3.90 11.26 -16.72
N GLU A 35 -3.46 10.21 -16.07
CA GLU A 35 -2.96 9.01 -16.73
C GLU A 35 -3.91 7.83 -16.51
N ARG A 36 -4.12 7.02 -17.54
CA ARG A 36 -4.76 5.72 -17.37
C ARG A 36 -3.75 4.72 -16.87
N LYS A 37 -3.95 4.23 -15.67
CA LYS A 37 -3.10 3.21 -15.02
C LYS A 37 -3.94 2.02 -14.56
N VAL A 38 -3.30 0.87 -14.47
CA VAL A 38 -3.84 -0.25 -13.71
C VAL A 38 -3.43 -0.04 -12.26
N VAL A 39 -4.42 0.08 -11.39
CA VAL A 39 -4.23 0.27 -9.95
C VAL A 39 -4.99 -0.78 -9.16
N THR A 40 -4.60 -1.00 -7.92
CA THR A 40 -5.37 -1.79 -6.98
C THR A 40 -5.90 -0.88 -5.89
N VAL A 41 -7.21 -0.86 -5.72
CA VAL A 41 -7.92 -0.06 -4.72
C VAL A 41 -8.33 -0.95 -3.56
N LEU A 42 -8.06 -0.50 -2.34
CA LEU A 42 -8.47 -1.13 -1.10
C LEU A 42 -9.42 -0.20 -0.35
N PHE A 43 -10.57 -0.74 0.05
CA PHE A 43 -11.46 -0.13 1.04
C PHE A 43 -11.48 -0.98 2.31
N ALA A 44 -11.38 -0.35 3.47
CA ALA A 44 -11.66 -0.99 4.75
C ALA A 44 -12.57 -0.09 5.58
N ASP A 45 -13.50 -0.69 6.32
CA ASP A 45 -14.54 0.00 7.09
C ASP A 45 -14.90 -0.79 8.35
N LEU A 46 -15.26 -0.09 9.43
CA LEU A 46 -15.65 -0.73 10.68
C LEU A 46 -17.11 -1.15 10.68
N VAL A 47 -17.37 -2.34 11.14
CA VAL A 47 -18.74 -2.87 11.23
C VAL A 47 -19.50 -2.19 12.36
N GLY A 48 -20.64 -1.56 12.02
CA GLY A 48 -21.55 -0.97 13.02
C GLY A 48 -21.02 0.28 13.72
N PHE A 49 -19.90 0.83 13.28
CA PHE A 49 -19.29 2.00 13.91
C PHE A 49 -20.18 3.25 13.80
N THR A 50 -20.80 3.50 12.65
CA THR A 50 -21.69 4.65 12.44
C THR A 50 -22.80 4.72 13.49
N SER A 51 -23.50 3.61 13.75
CA SER A 51 -24.56 3.55 14.76
C SER A 51 -24.02 3.69 16.20
N ARG A 52 -22.77 3.30 16.46
CA ARG A 52 -22.08 3.51 17.72
C ARG A 52 -21.69 4.97 17.88
N ALA A 53 -21.12 5.58 16.85
CA ALA A 53 -20.67 6.96 16.83
C ALA A 53 -21.81 7.98 17.06
N GLU A 54 -23.03 7.69 16.56
CA GLU A 54 -24.23 8.52 16.80
C GLU A 54 -24.57 8.68 18.30
N ARG A 55 -24.08 7.79 19.17
CA ARG A 55 -24.34 7.78 20.62
C ARG A 55 -23.14 8.24 21.45
N MET A 56 -22.04 8.62 20.81
CA MET A 56 -20.79 9.03 21.44
C MET A 56 -20.58 10.53 21.25
N ASP A 57 -19.86 11.14 22.17
CA ASP A 57 -19.41 12.51 21.98
C ASP A 57 -18.37 12.61 20.84
N PRO A 58 -18.34 13.70 20.06
CA PRO A 58 -17.40 13.87 18.95
C PRO A 58 -15.92 13.71 19.36
N GLU A 59 -15.56 14.13 20.59
CA GLU A 59 -14.22 13.95 21.14
C GLU A 59 -13.88 12.48 21.39
N GLU A 60 -14.84 11.69 21.88
CA GLU A 60 -14.67 10.25 22.09
C GLU A 60 -14.49 9.51 20.77
N VAL A 61 -15.33 9.83 19.76
CA VAL A 61 -15.20 9.29 18.40
C VAL A 61 -13.82 9.57 17.84
N ARG A 62 -13.35 10.81 17.95
CA ARG A 62 -12.03 11.22 17.48
C ARG A 62 -10.89 10.52 18.23
N SER A 63 -11.01 10.37 19.53
CA SER A 63 -10.03 9.69 20.37
C SER A 63 -9.89 8.20 20.00
N LEU A 64 -11.01 7.55 19.65
CA LEU A 64 -11.04 6.14 19.23
C LEU A 64 -10.51 5.96 17.81
N LEU A 65 -10.88 6.84 16.87
CA LEU A 65 -10.47 6.70 15.46
C LEU A 65 -9.01 7.07 15.22
N ARG A 66 -8.44 7.99 16.01
CA ARG A 66 -7.07 8.45 15.78
C ARG A 66 -6.02 7.34 15.80
N PRO A 67 -5.94 6.46 16.82
CA PRO A 67 -4.99 5.34 16.83
C PRO A 67 -5.32 4.30 15.75
N TYR A 68 -6.60 4.06 15.46
CA TYR A 68 -7.04 3.19 14.39
C TYR A 68 -6.56 3.68 13.00
N HIS A 69 -6.79 4.96 12.68
CA HIS A 69 -6.33 5.54 11.42
C HIS A 69 -4.79 5.54 11.29
N ALA A 70 -4.08 5.84 12.39
CA ALA A 70 -2.61 5.77 12.39
C ALA A 70 -2.13 4.36 12.06
N ARG A 71 -2.70 3.34 12.70
CA ARG A 71 -2.34 1.95 12.45
C ARG A 71 -2.66 1.50 11.02
N LEU A 72 -3.83 1.87 10.50
CA LEU A 72 -4.18 1.55 9.11
C LEU A 72 -3.20 2.19 8.13
N ARG A 73 -2.86 3.46 8.34
CA ARG A 73 -1.89 4.18 7.52
C ARG A 73 -0.54 3.46 7.52
N ASP A 74 0.00 3.15 8.71
CA ASP A 74 1.29 2.48 8.86
C ASP A 74 1.33 1.13 8.11
N GLU A 75 0.25 0.32 8.22
CA GLU A 75 0.18 -0.95 7.51
C GLU A 75 0.07 -0.77 6.00
N LEU A 76 -0.76 0.14 5.51
CA LEU A 76 -0.93 0.39 4.09
C LEU A 76 0.36 0.92 3.46
N GLU A 77 1.01 1.90 4.07
CA GLU A 77 2.27 2.49 3.59
C GLU A 77 3.43 1.49 3.66
N ARG A 78 3.49 0.64 4.68
CA ARG A 78 4.48 -0.45 4.80
C ARG A 78 4.46 -1.40 3.59
N PHE A 79 3.29 -1.62 3.02
CA PHE A 79 3.14 -2.42 1.81
C PHE A 79 3.23 -1.61 0.51
N GLY A 80 3.51 -0.30 0.58
CA GLY A 80 3.68 0.59 -0.57
C GLY A 80 2.37 1.14 -1.12
N GLY A 81 1.29 1.10 -0.34
CA GLY A 81 0.03 1.75 -0.66
C GLY A 81 0.06 3.23 -0.29
N THR A 82 -0.71 4.01 -1.01
CA THR A 82 -0.96 5.43 -0.71
C THR A 82 -2.37 5.55 -0.14
N VAL A 83 -2.48 6.09 1.09
CA VAL A 83 -3.79 6.40 1.67
C VAL A 83 -4.36 7.61 0.96
N GLU A 84 -5.44 7.42 0.21
CA GLU A 84 -6.09 8.52 -0.51
C GLU A 84 -6.93 9.38 0.43
N LYS A 85 -7.76 8.74 1.28
CA LYS A 85 -8.58 9.46 2.26
C LYS A 85 -9.11 8.55 3.34
N PHE A 86 -9.44 9.17 4.49
CA PHE A 86 -10.32 8.61 5.50
C PHE A 86 -11.70 9.24 5.37
N ILE A 87 -12.75 8.43 5.43
CA ILE A 87 -14.16 8.84 5.35
C ILE A 87 -14.85 8.31 6.60
N GLY A 88 -14.84 9.10 7.68
CA GLY A 88 -15.27 8.60 8.99
C GLY A 88 -14.35 7.48 9.47
N ASP A 89 -14.89 6.30 9.67
CA ASP A 89 -14.18 5.07 10.05
C ASP A 89 -13.65 4.26 8.84
N ALA A 90 -14.06 4.63 7.64
CA ALA A 90 -13.57 4.00 6.43
C ALA A 90 -12.24 4.60 5.93
N VAL A 91 -11.42 3.77 5.31
CA VAL A 91 -10.20 4.18 4.60
C VAL A 91 -10.26 3.74 3.14
N MET A 92 -9.81 4.61 2.25
CA MET A 92 -9.49 4.27 0.87
C MET A 92 -7.99 4.38 0.65
N ALA A 93 -7.38 3.34 0.11
CA ALA A 93 -5.98 3.32 -0.27
C ALA A 93 -5.79 2.79 -1.69
N VAL A 94 -4.72 3.23 -2.33
CA VAL A 94 -4.38 2.89 -3.71
C VAL A 94 -2.97 2.33 -3.77
N PHE A 95 -2.79 1.25 -4.53
CA PHE A 95 -1.52 0.66 -4.89
C PHE A 95 -1.34 0.77 -6.41
N GLY A 96 -0.14 1.15 -6.86
CA GLY A 96 0.14 1.42 -8.27
C GLY A 96 0.06 2.90 -8.66
N ALA A 97 -0.18 3.79 -7.69
CA ALA A 97 -0.13 5.24 -7.87
C ALA A 97 0.32 5.92 -6.56
N PRO A 98 1.16 6.96 -6.61
CA PRO A 98 1.82 7.51 -7.81
C PRO A 98 2.90 6.58 -8.39
N VAL A 99 3.47 5.68 -7.57
CA VAL A 99 4.51 4.71 -7.96
C VAL A 99 3.88 3.34 -8.19
N ALA A 100 4.17 2.71 -9.33
CA ALA A 100 3.67 1.38 -9.67
C ALA A 100 4.76 0.31 -9.45
N HIS A 101 4.33 -0.86 -8.93
CA HIS A 101 5.15 -2.06 -8.79
C HIS A 101 4.46 -3.24 -9.47
N GLU A 102 5.21 -4.21 -9.92
CA GLU A 102 4.66 -5.40 -10.58
C GLU A 102 3.76 -6.24 -9.66
N ASP A 103 3.97 -6.14 -8.35
CA ASP A 103 3.27 -6.90 -7.32
C ASP A 103 2.25 -6.07 -6.51
N ASP A 104 1.76 -4.94 -7.05
CA ASP A 104 0.84 -4.04 -6.34
C ASP A 104 -0.44 -4.73 -5.86
N ALA A 105 -1.02 -5.61 -6.66
CA ALA A 105 -2.20 -6.39 -6.26
C ALA A 105 -1.89 -7.31 -5.06
N GLU A 106 -0.71 -7.99 -5.06
CA GLU A 106 -0.29 -8.82 -3.94
C GLU A 106 -0.02 -7.99 -2.68
N ARG A 107 0.62 -6.85 -2.83
CA ARG A 107 0.88 -5.90 -1.73
C ARG A 107 -0.41 -5.43 -1.07
N ALA A 108 -1.41 -5.07 -1.87
CA ALA A 108 -2.71 -4.65 -1.38
C ALA A 108 -3.42 -5.75 -0.57
N VAL A 109 -3.44 -7.00 -1.07
CA VAL A 109 -4.05 -8.12 -0.35
C VAL A 109 -3.28 -8.47 0.92
N ARG A 110 -1.93 -8.40 0.90
CA ARG A 110 -1.09 -8.61 2.09
C ARG A 110 -1.31 -7.52 3.14
N ALA A 111 -1.48 -6.27 2.73
CA ALA A 111 -1.85 -5.18 3.64
C ALA A 111 -3.22 -5.43 4.28
N ALA A 112 -4.21 -5.84 3.49
CA ALA A 112 -5.54 -6.20 3.99
C ALA A 112 -5.48 -7.33 5.04
N LEU A 113 -4.71 -8.39 4.76
CA LEU A 113 -4.49 -9.49 5.68
C LEU A 113 -3.79 -9.06 6.97
N ALA A 114 -2.79 -8.18 6.88
CA ALA A 114 -2.09 -7.65 8.05
C ALA A 114 -3.01 -6.80 8.94
N ILE A 115 -3.84 -5.93 8.35
CA ILE A 115 -4.84 -5.13 9.06
C ILE A 115 -5.86 -6.04 9.75
N ARG A 116 -6.41 -7.03 9.06
CA ARG A 116 -7.35 -7.98 9.64
C ARG A 116 -6.73 -8.74 10.82
N ASN A 117 -5.54 -9.28 10.64
CA ASN A 117 -4.86 -10.05 11.68
C ASN A 117 -4.54 -9.19 12.90
N TRP A 118 -4.13 -7.94 12.71
CA TRP A 118 -3.95 -7.00 13.81
C TRP A 118 -5.22 -6.84 14.65
N ILE A 119 -6.40 -6.65 14.04
CA ILE A 119 -7.67 -6.55 14.78
C ILE A 119 -7.98 -7.82 15.54
N LEU A 120 -7.71 -9.00 14.95
CA LEU A 120 -8.00 -10.28 15.57
C LEU A 120 -7.04 -10.60 16.74
N ASP A 121 -5.76 -10.23 16.61
CA ASP A 121 -4.70 -10.57 17.57
C ASP A 121 -4.72 -9.67 18.82
N GLU A 122 -4.98 -8.37 18.66
CA GLU A 122 -4.98 -7.42 19.79
C GLU A 122 -6.28 -7.40 20.59
N GLN A 123 -7.22 -8.31 20.29
CA GLN A 123 -8.55 -8.37 20.95
C GLN A 123 -9.26 -7.00 20.99
N VAL A 124 -9.01 -6.19 19.96
CA VAL A 124 -9.69 -4.91 19.80
C VAL A 124 -11.17 -5.23 19.56
N GLU A 125 -12.07 -4.62 20.36
CA GLU A 125 -13.53 -4.77 20.17
C GLU A 125 -14.03 -4.11 18.87
N LEU A 126 -13.21 -4.17 17.81
CA LEU A 126 -13.53 -3.65 16.52
C LEU A 126 -13.68 -4.81 15.52
N GLN A 127 -14.59 -4.66 14.60
CA GLN A 127 -14.80 -5.58 13.50
C GLN A 127 -14.70 -4.77 12.20
N LEU A 128 -14.14 -5.37 11.16
CA LEU A 128 -13.97 -4.68 9.88
C LEU A 128 -14.47 -5.50 8.70
N ARG A 129 -14.61 -4.82 7.57
CA ARG A 129 -14.82 -5.41 6.25
C ARG A 129 -13.85 -4.78 5.28
N ILE A 130 -13.22 -5.59 4.45
CA ILE A 130 -12.25 -5.11 3.45
C ILE A 130 -12.67 -5.57 2.06
N GLY A 131 -12.57 -4.66 1.09
CA GLY A 131 -12.72 -4.95 -0.33
C GLY A 131 -11.47 -4.53 -1.10
N VAL A 132 -10.96 -5.39 -1.98
CA VAL A 132 -9.79 -5.10 -2.82
C VAL A 132 -10.12 -5.39 -4.27
N ASN A 133 -9.87 -4.43 -5.15
CA ASN A 133 -10.12 -4.60 -6.57
C ASN A 133 -9.01 -4.00 -7.43
N THR A 134 -8.63 -4.70 -8.48
CA THR A 134 -7.60 -4.28 -9.45
C THR A 134 -8.26 -3.97 -10.79
N GLY A 135 -7.93 -2.84 -11.39
CA GLY A 135 -8.47 -2.46 -12.69
C GLY A 135 -7.90 -1.14 -13.20
N GLN A 136 -8.37 -0.75 -14.38
CA GLN A 136 -7.99 0.53 -14.96
C GLN A 136 -8.66 1.69 -14.24
N ALA A 137 -7.90 2.75 -14.02
CA ALA A 137 -8.35 4.00 -13.45
C ALA A 137 -7.73 5.19 -14.16
N LEU A 138 -8.40 6.32 -14.04
CA LEU A 138 -7.81 7.62 -14.31
C LEU A 138 -7.10 8.09 -13.04
N VAL A 139 -5.81 8.35 -13.13
CA VAL A 139 -4.96 8.77 -12.00
C VAL A 139 -4.51 10.19 -12.25
N SER A 140 -4.87 11.09 -11.34
CA SER A 140 -4.45 12.49 -11.37
C SER A 140 -3.14 12.64 -10.59
N LEU A 141 -2.02 12.71 -11.30
CA LEU A 141 -0.67 12.71 -10.71
C LEU A 141 -0.35 13.97 -9.87
N GLY A 142 -1.08 15.06 -10.09
CA GLY A 142 -0.98 16.30 -9.31
C GLY A 142 -1.98 16.39 -8.16
N ALA A 143 -2.79 15.36 -7.91
CA ALA A 143 -3.76 15.39 -6.83
C ALA A 143 -3.07 15.39 -5.45
N ARG A 144 -3.64 16.16 -4.53
CA ARG A 144 -3.20 16.27 -3.13
C ARG A 144 -4.27 15.66 -2.23
N PRO A 145 -4.17 14.36 -1.91
CA PRO A 145 -5.17 13.68 -1.08
C PRO A 145 -5.36 14.35 0.29
N GLU A 146 -4.31 14.94 0.85
CA GLU A 146 -4.35 15.72 2.09
C GLU A 146 -5.21 17.01 1.99
N GLU A 147 -5.39 17.53 0.78
CA GLU A 147 -6.27 18.69 0.49
C GLU A 147 -7.69 18.25 0.07
N GLY A 148 -7.97 16.94 0.09
CA GLY A 148 -9.28 16.38 -0.26
C GLY A 148 -9.47 16.12 -1.76
N GLU A 149 -8.44 16.25 -2.58
CA GLU A 149 -8.47 15.94 -4.00
C GLU A 149 -8.40 14.43 -4.23
N GLY A 150 -9.33 13.88 -5.02
CA GLY A 150 -9.31 12.47 -5.40
C GLY A 150 -8.17 12.17 -6.38
N MET A 151 -7.29 11.24 -6.01
CA MET A 151 -6.18 10.82 -6.88
C MET A 151 -6.64 9.83 -7.95
N VAL A 152 -7.65 9.02 -7.66
CA VAL A 152 -8.08 7.91 -8.53
C VAL A 152 -9.57 7.94 -8.80
N ALA A 153 -9.95 7.82 -10.07
CA ALA A 153 -11.33 7.72 -10.52
C ALA A 153 -11.53 6.57 -11.51
N GLY A 154 -12.68 5.88 -11.39
CA GLY A 154 -13.06 4.80 -12.30
C GLY A 154 -13.90 3.71 -11.64
N ASP A 155 -14.36 2.75 -12.45
CA ASP A 155 -15.19 1.64 -11.98
C ASP A 155 -14.46 0.73 -10.96
N VAL A 156 -13.13 0.69 -11.01
CA VAL A 156 -12.29 -0.04 -10.05
C VAL A 156 -12.55 0.40 -8.60
N VAL A 157 -12.76 1.70 -8.37
CA VAL A 157 -13.08 2.29 -7.06
C VAL A 157 -14.45 1.83 -6.58
N ASN A 158 -15.46 1.96 -7.46
CA ASN A 158 -16.82 1.56 -7.14
C ASN A 158 -16.92 0.05 -6.85
N THR A 159 -16.20 -0.76 -7.61
CA THR A 159 -16.18 -2.21 -7.41
C THR A 159 -15.51 -2.57 -6.09
N ALA A 160 -14.39 -1.96 -5.73
CA ALA A 160 -13.72 -2.18 -4.44
C ALA A 160 -14.63 -1.82 -3.25
N ALA A 161 -15.33 -0.67 -3.31
CA ALA A 161 -16.28 -0.25 -2.28
C ALA A 161 -17.44 -1.25 -2.11
N ARG A 162 -17.94 -1.85 -3.21
CA ARG A 162 -18.99 -2.85 -3.17
C ARG A 162 -18.52 -4.18 -2.59
N LEU A 163 -17.32 -4.62 -2.96
CA LEU A 163 -16.70 -5.79 -2.35
C LEU A 163 -16.57 -5.60 -0.84
N GLN A 164 -16.13 -4.42 -0.39
CA GLN A 164 -16.04 -4.09 1.03
C GLN A 164 -17.39 -4.19 1.72
N THR A 165 -18.46 -3.59 1.17
CA THR A 165 -19.80 -3.60 1.77
C THR A 165 -20.35 -5.02 1.92
N ASN A 166 -20.04 -5.93 0.99
CA ASN A 166 -20.51 -7.30 0.96
C ASN A 166 -19.53 -8.31 1.61
N ALA A 167 -18.38 -7.85 2.09
CA ALA A 167 -17.44 -8.73 2.76
C ALA A 167 -18.03 -9.27 4.06
N PRO A 168 -17.75 -10.53 4.43
CA PRO A 168 -18.05 -11.05 5.75
C PRO A 168 -17.43 -10.19 6.84
N VAL A 169 -17.98 -10.23 8.06
CA VAL A 169 -17.35 -9.59 9.22
C VAL A 169 -15.95 -10.16 9.40
N ASN A 170 -14.96 -9.29 9.51
CA ASN A 170 -13.54 -9.63 9.55
C ASN A 170 -13.06 -10.40 8.30
N GLY A 171 -13.78 -10.26 7.19
CA GLY A 171 -13.45 -10.86 5.89
C GLY A 171 -12.86 -9.85 4.90
N ILE A 172 -12.18 -10.39 3.91
CA ILE A 172 -11.55 -9.64 2.83
C ILE A 172 -12.05 -10.20 1.49
N LEU A 173 -12.86 -9.44 0.75
CA LEU A 173 -13.27 -9.83 -0.59
C LEU A 173 -12.37 -9.18 -1.64
N VAL A 174 -12.01 -9.96 -2.64
CA VAL A 174 -11.24 -9.48 -3.81
C VAL A 174 -12.03 -9.74 -5.10
N GLY A 175 -11.90 -8.82 -6.07
CA GLY A 175 -12.44 -9.01 -7.41
C GLY A 175 -11.59 -9.96 -8.27
N GLU A 176 -12.15 -10.39 -9.39
CA GLU A 176 -11.55 -11.40 -10.27
C GLU A 176 -10.12 -11.04 -10.72
N THR A 177 -9.89 -9.81 -11.16
CA THR A 177 -8.57 -9.36 -11.62
C THR A 177 -7.53 -9.47 -10.51
N THR A 178 -7.90 -9.07 -9.27
CA THR A 178 -7.03 -9.19 -8.10
C THR A 178 -6.73 -10.65 -7.79
N TRP A 179 -7.76 -11.49 -7.78
CA TRP A 179 -7.61 -12.94 -7.54
C TRP A 179 -6.68 -13.58 -8.58
N ARG A 180 -6.88 -13.32 -9.87
CA ARG A 180 -6.03 -13.87 -10.94
C ARG A 180 -4.56 -13.47 -10.77
N ALA A 181 -4.30 -12.23 -10.37
CA ALA A 181 -2.94 -11.71 -10.17
C ALA A 181 -2.26 -12.28 -8.90
N THR A 182 -3.03 -12.78 -7.91
CA THR A 182 -2.49 -13.09 -6.59
C THR A 182 -2.71 -14.52 -6.12
N ARG A 183 -3.45 -15.35 -6.86
CA ARG A 183 -3.84 -16.72 -6.48
C ARG A 183 -2.66 -17.66 -6.18
N ASP A 184 -1.48 -17.37 -6.71
CA ASP A 184 -0.29 -18.18 -6.44
C ASP A 184 0.40 -17.80 -5.11
N ALA A 185 0.12 -16.58 -4.60
CA ALA A 185 0.71 -16.03 -3.39
C ALA A 185 -0.25 -15.98 -2.18
N ILE A 186 -1.54 -16.09 -2.43
CA ILE A 186 -2.60 -15.97 -1.42
C ILE A 186 -3.53 -17.17 -1.53
N ASP A 187 -3.99 -17.68 -0.38
CA ASP A 187 -5.04 -18.70 -0.31
C ASP A 187 -6.40 -18.05 -0.30
N TYR A 188 -7.30 -18.55 -1.14
CA TYR A 188 -8.62 -18.01 -1.35
C TYR A 188 -9.71 -19.05 -1.15
N ARG A 189 -10.89 -18.58 -0.72
CA ARG A 189 -12.14 -19.32 -0.72
C ARG A 189 -13.09 -18.67 -1.73
N PRO A 190 -13.70 -19.43 -2.66
CA PRO A 190 -14.72 -18.89 -3.55
C PRO A 190 -15.92 -18.42 -2.73
N THR A 191 -16.59 -17.35 -3.18
CA THR A 191 -17.82 -16.82 -2.59
C THR A 191 -18.90 -16.70 -3.64
N ASP A 192 -20.15 -16.49 -3.22
CA ASP A 192 -21.20 -16.15 -4.16
C ASP A 192 -20.90 -14.80 -4.82
N PRO A 193 -21.26 -14.63 -6.10
CA PRO A 193 -21.08 -13.36 -6.80
C PRO A 193 -21.82 -12.21 -6.10
N VAL A 194 -21.15 -11.07 -6.00
CA VAL A 194 -21.70 -9.90 -5.33
C VAL A 194 -22.61 -9.12 -6.27
N GLN A 195 -23.89 -8.95 -5.87
CA GLN A 195 -24.81 -8.08 -6.59
C GLN A 195 -24.38 -6.61 -6.46
N ALA A 196 -24.04 -6.00 -7.59
CA ALA A 196 -23.56 -4.63 -7.62
C ALA A 196 -24.67 -3.69 -8.12
N LYS A 197 -25.22 -2.85 -7.22
CA LYS A 197 -26.23 -1.84 -7.59
C LYS A 197 -25.68 -0.97 -8.73
N GLY A 198 -26.37 -0.98 -9.90
CA GLY A 198 -25.97 -0.25 -11.09
C GLY A 198 -25.04 -1.00 -12.07
N LYS A 199 -24.75 -2.29 -11.83
CA LYS A 199 -24.21 -3.21 -12.85
C LYS A 199 -25.28 -4.22 -13.24
N SER A 200 -25.32 -4.57 -14.53
CA SER A 200 -26.24 -5.59 -15.06
C SER A 200 -25.79 -7.00 -14.67
N GLU A 201 -24.52 -7.21 -14.39
CA GLU A 201 -23.94 -8.50 -14.03
C GLU A 201 -23.38 -8.48 -12.62
N PRO A 202 -23.54 -9.60 -11.86
CA PRO A 202 -22.89 -9.78 -10.58
C PRO A 202 -21.36 -9.73 -10.72
N VAL A 203 -20.69 -9.27 -9.68
CA VAL A 203 -19.21 -9.23 -9.61
C VAL A 203 -18.73 -10.53 -8.96
N GLU A 204 -17.95 -11.31 -9.70
CA GLU A 204 -17.26 -12.47 -9.16
C GLU A 204 -16.30 -12.06 -8.05
N ALA A 205 -16.32 -12.77 -6.92
CA ALA A 205 -15.56 -12.43 -5.73
C ALA A 205 -14.96 -13.67 -5.05
N TRP A 206 -13.83 -13.46 -4.40
CA TRP A 206 -13.11 -14.47 -3.61
C TRP A 206 -12.75 -13.89 -2.25
N GLU A 207 -12.85 -14.69 -1.22
CA GLU A 207 -12.41 -14.30 0.11
C GLU A 207 -10.94 -14.67 0.32
N ALA A 208 -10.10 -13.68 0.64
CA ALA A 208 -8.69 -13.89 0.94
C ALA A 208 -8.54 -14.42 2.37
N ILE A 209 -7.93 -15.59 2.52
CA ILE A 209 -7.80 -16.29 3.79
C ILE A 209 -6.43 -16.05 4.43
N GLU A 210 -5.35 -16.37 3.70
CA GLU A 210 -3.99 -16.31 4.23
C GLU A 210 -2.97 -16.07 3.11
N ALA A 211 -1.88 -15.40 3.44
CA ALA A 211 -0.76 -15.24 2.52
C ALA A 211 0.19 -16.43 2.62
N ARG A 212 0.47 -17.06 1.48
CA ARG A 212 1.49 -18.11 1.39
C ARG A 212 2.87 -17.52 1.68
N ALA A 213 3.71 -18.27 2.36
CA ALA A 213 5.12 -17.90 2.54
C ALA A 213 5.77 -17.70 1.15
N ARG A 214 6.40 -16.54 0.93
CA ARG A 214 7.17 -16.32 -0.32
C ARG A 214 8.25 -17.41 -0.40
N ARG A 215 8.11 -18.39 -1.29
CA ARG A 215 9.22 -19.25 -1.66
C ARG A 215 10.30 -18.37 -2.26
N ARG A 216 11.42 -18.25 -1.57
CA ARG A 216 12.66 -17.60 -2.05
C ARG A 216 13.20 -18.35 -3.29
N ARG A 217 12.50 -18.29 -4.42
CA ARG A 217 12.98 -18.92 -5.67
C ARG A 217 13.99 -18.07 -6.43
N TYR A 218 14.25 -16.83 -6.03
CA TYR A 218 15.06 -15.92 -6.85
C TYR A 218 16.48 -15.64 -6.32
N LEU A 219 16.83 -16.01 -5.10
CA LEU A 219 18.18 -15.78 -4.57
C LEU A 219 19.11 -16.99 -4.73
N ASP A 220 18.58 -18.21 -4.88
CA ASP A 220 19.41 -19.40 -5.04
C ASP A 220 19.96 -19.58 -6.46
N ALA A 221 19.31 -19.02 -7.48
CA ALA A 221 19.79 -19.09 -8.86
C ALA A 221 21.04 -18.24 -9.12
N ARG A 222 21.22 -17.13 -8.38
CA ARG A 222 22.42 -16.28 -8.49
C ARG A 222 23.56 -16.71 -7.58
N ALA A 223 23.27 -17.39 -6.48
CA ALA A 223 24.30 -17.92 -5.59
C ALA A 223 24.99 -19.17 -6.18
N ASN A 224 24.30 -19.93 -7.04
CA ASN A 224 24.84 -21.17 -7.61
C ASN A 224 25.66 -20.97 -8.89
N THR A 225 25.58 -19.79 -9.53
CA THR A 225 26.43 -19.44 -10.68
C THR A 225 27.78 -18.81 -10.29
N ALA A 226 27.94 -18.39 -9.03
CA ALA A 226 29.17 -17.76 -8.54
C ALA A 226 30.17 -18.74 -7.87
N ARG A 227 29.86 -20.04 -7.80
CA ARG A 227 30.74 -21.05 -7.18
C ARG A 227 31.15 -22.19 -8.13
N ARG A 228 31.73 -21.83 -9.27
CA ARG A 228 32.52 -22.78 -10.03
C ARG A 228 33.91 -22.17 -10.25
N PRO A 229 34.93 -22.55 -9.44
CA PRO A 229 36.30 -22.16 -9.74
C PRO A 229 36.74 -22.84 -11.05
N PRO A 230 37.55 -22.14 -11.88
CA PRO A 230 38.06 -22.77 -13.09
C PRO A 230 38.91 -23.97 -12.78
N ALA A 231 38.67 -25.05 -13.47
CA ALA A 231 39.50 -26.25 -13.41
C ALA A 231 40.91 -25.91 -13.92
N GLY A 232 41.90 -26.04 -13.05
CA GLY A 232 43.30 -25.98 -13.47
C GLY A 232 44.21 -25.02 -12.70
N ALA A 233 44.40 -25.23 -11.40
CA ALA A 233 45.58 -24.69 -10.71
C ALA A 233 46.10 -25.78 -9.76
N ARG A 234 47.15 -26.48 -10.21
CA ARG A 234 47.94 -27.38 -9.37
C ARG A 234 48.75 -26.54 -8.39
N LEU A 235 48.48 -26.65 -7.11
CA LEU A 235 49.32 -26.10 -6.05
C LEU A 235 50.35 -27.14 -5.64
N ALA A 236 51.63 -26.77 -5.79
CA ALA A 236 52.79 -27.50 -5.28
C ALA A 236 52.89 -27.42 -3.74
N PRO A 237 53.45 -28.45 -3.07
CA PRO A 237 53.53 -28.48 -1.62
C PRO A 237 54.66 -27.61 -1.09
N ARG A 238 54.36 -26.74 -0.12
CA ARG A 238 55.35 -26.01 0.65
C ARG A 238 55.59 -26.70 2.01
N CYS A 239 56.84 -27.04 2.21
CA CYS A 239 57.45 -27.62 3.42
C CYS A 239 57.09 -26.89 4.70
N VAL A 240 56.80 -27.69 5.71
CA VAL A 240 56.68 -27.33 7.12
C VAL A 240 58.09 -27.28 7.72
N ARG A 241 58.44 -26.19 8.43
CA ARG A 241 59.50 -26.18 9.43
C ARG A 241 58.92 -26.01 10.81
N ALA A 242 59.19 -26.97 11.65
CA ALA A 242 58.92 -27.01 13.07
C ALA A 242 59.83 -26.00 13.82
N GLY A 243 59.30 -25.40 14.86
CA GLY A 243 60.03 -24.60 15.82
C GLY A 243 59.37 -24.66 17.19
N ALA A 244 60.09 -25.26 18.10
CA ALA A 244 59.67 -25.67 19.44
C ALA A 244 59.63 -24.52 20.46
N GLY A 245 58.77 -24.70 21.47
CA GLY A 245 59.12 -24.44 22.86
C GLY A 245 58.75 -23.10 23.46
N ARG A 246 57.82 -23.10 24.44
CA ARG A 246 58.08 -22.87 25.85
C ARG A 246 56.79 -22.78 26.68
N THR A 247 56.81 -23.62 27.70
CA THR A 247 55.95 -23.65 28.88
C THR A 247 56.14 -22.44 29.81
N LEU A 248 55.10 -22.14 30.60
CA LEU A 248 55.00 -21.61 31.97
C LEU A 248 53.67 -20.93 32.12
N GLY A 249 52.72 -21.27 32.93
CA GLY A 249 52.63 -21.61 34.33
C GLY A 249 51.66 -20.60 35.02
N PRO A 250 50.82 -20.98 36.00
CA PRO A 250 49.58 -20.23 36.32
C PRO A 250 49.70 -19.29 37.54
N ALA A 251 48.90 -18.23 37.63
CA ALA A 251 48.66 -17.49 38.88
C ALA A 251 47.29 -16.78 38.85
N ARG A 252 46.33 -17.25 39.61
CA ARG A 252 45.75 -16.77 40.87
C ARG A 252 44.88 -15.49 40.79
N HIS A 253 43.62 -15.70 41.10
CA HIS A 253 42.69 -14.73 41.69
C HIS A 253 43.28 -13.96 42.89
N PRO A 254 42.80 -12.73 43.25
CA PRO A 254 41.71 -12.72 44.25
C PRO A 254 40.58 -11.69 44.01
N ARG A 255 39.44 -12.06 44.51
CA ARG A 255 38.31 -11.39 45.16
C ARG A 255 38.52 -9.94 45.62
N ARG A 256 37.61 -9.04 45.24
CA ARG A 256 36.59 -8.38 46.09
C ARG A 256 35.47 -7.90 45.21
#